data_7561a56805ba278795f51c81a9412a1f
#
_entry.id   7561a56805ba278795f51c81a9412a1f
#
_cell.length_a   1.000
_cell.length_b   1.000
_cell.length_c   1.000
_cell.angle_alpha   90.00
_cell.angle_beta   90.00
_cell.angle_gamma   90.00
#
_symmetry.space_group_name_H-M   'P 1'
#
loop_
_entity.id
_entity.type
_entity.pdbx_description
1 polymer ?
#
loop_
_entity_poly.entity_id
_entity_poly.type
_entity_poly.pdbx_seq_one_letter_code
_entity_poly.pdbx_strand_id
1 'polypeptide(L)'
;VVVEGPARGDGVQAEKAGLLELADAVIVNKSDISGATQHASEIEESFELGIGQTPPVILTSAHTGDGIADASTLLLGLEDSGRSKRAKWRERLLAQHERRILESSKLDEILENLSIGSISIEQALNILAGD
;
A
#
# COMPACT_ATOMS: atom_id res chain seq x y z
N VAL A 1 0.29 -6.03 -11.18
CA VAL A 1 0.87 -4.88 -11.90
C VAL A 1 -0.07 -3.70 -11.83
N VAL A 2 0.46 -2.52 -11.56
CA VAL A 2 -0.29 -1.25 -11.58
C VAL A 2 0.14 -0.46 -12.81
N VAL A 3 -0.81 0.08 -13.55
CA VAL A 3 -0.55 0.96 -14.70
C VAL A 3 -1.10 2.34 -14.37
N GLU A 4 -0.21 3.34 -14.40
CA GLU A 4 -0.55 4.73 -14.12
C GLU A 4 -0.20 5.65 -15.29
N GLY A 5 -0.72 6.86 -15.28
CA GLY A 5 -0.30 7.95 -16.16
C GLY A 5 0.17 9.13 -15.32
N PRO A 6 0.84 10.14 -15.93
CA PRO A 6 1.24 11.35 -15.23
C PRO A 6 0.01 11.98 -14.58
N ALA A 7 0.05 12.14 -13.24
CA ALA A 7 -1.08 12.61 -12.46
C ALA A 7 -1.42 14.08 -12.82
N ARG A 8 -2.67 14.33 -13.13
CA ARG A 8 -3.25 15.66 -13.16
C ARG A 8 -4.24 15.78 -12.01
N GLY A 9 -3.80 16.35 -10.88
CA GLY A 9 -4.70 16.80 -9.80
C GLY A 9 -4.61 16.04 -8.48
N ASP A 10 -4.78 16.77 -7.40
CA ASP A 10 -4.51 16.47 -5.99
C ASP A 10 -5.46 15.48 -5.28
N GLY A 11 -6.45 14.91 -5.96
CA GLY A 11 -7.57 14.23 -5.28
C GLY A 11 -7.45 12.71 -5.10
N VAL A 12 -6.45 12.05 -5.69
CA VAL A 12 -6.43 10.57 -5.82
C VAL A 12 -5.24 9.90 -5.12
N GLN A 13 -4.43 10.64 -4.38
CA GLN A 13 -3.16 10.13 -3.86
C GLN A 13 -3.31 9.05 -2.76
N ALA A 14 -4.32 9.16 -1.90
CA ALA A 14 -4.48 8.20 -0.79
C ALA A 14 -4.97 6.82 -1.24
N GLU A 15 -5.87 6.74 -2.23
CA GLU A 15 -6.32 5.46 -2.79
C GLU A 15 -5.21 4.78 -3.62
N LYS A 16 -4.40 5.58 -4.31
CA LYS A 16 -3.28 5.09 -5.11
C LYS A 16 -2.16 4.50 -4.26
N ALA A 17 -1.86 5.09 -3.10
CA ALA A 17 -0.83 4.59 -2.19
C ALA A 17 -1.09 3.13 -1.78
N GLY A 18 -2.35 2.78 -1.47
CA GLY A 18 -2.73 1.41 -1.14
C GLY A 18 -2.56 0.42 -2.30
N LEU A 19 -2.84 0.85 -3.53
CA LEU A 19 -2.63 0.01 -4.73
C LEU A 19 -1.14 -0.20 -5.02
N LEU A 20 -0.33 0.83 -4.87
CA LEU A 20 1.12 0.75 -5.08
C LEU A 20 1.79 -0.23 -4.11
N GLU A 21 1.37 -0.26 -2.83
CA GLU A 21 1.88 -1.23 -1.85
C GLU A 21 1.67 -2.69 -2.27
N LEU A 22 0.67 -2.96 -3.10
CA LEU A 22 0.33 -4.30 -3.60
C LEU A 22 1.03 -4.64 -4.91
N ALA A 23 1.69 -3.68 -5.55
CA ALA A 23 2.26 -3.84 -6.87
C ALA A 23 3.50 -4.72 -6.86
N ASP A 24 3.59 -5.67 -7.80
CA ASP A 24 4.82 -6.39 -8.12
C ASP A 24 5.62 -5.67 -9.21
N ALA A 25 4.97 -4.79 -9.97
CA ALA A 25 5.57 -3.87 -10.94
C ALA A 25 4.64 -2.69 -11.18
N VAL A 26 5.22 -1.54 -11.52
CA VAL A 26 4.48 -0.32 -11.90
C VAL A 26 4.87 0.08 -13.32
N ILE A 27 3.88 0.39 -14.14
CA ILE A 27 4.08 0.92 -15.47
C ILE A 27 3.53 2.35 -15.50
N VAL A 28 4.38 3.32 -15.73
CA VAL A 28 3.99 4.71 -15.94
C VAL A 28 3.82 4.96 -17.43
N ASN A 29 2.57 4.93 -17.89
CA ASN A 29 2.24 5.14 -19.30
C ASN A 29 2.18 6.64 -19.63
N LYS A 30 2.23 6.95 -20.93
CA LYS A 30 2.28 8.31 -21.47
C LYS A 30 3.60 9.03 -21.14
N SER A 31 4.72 8.32 -21.27
CA SER A 31 6.06 8.88 -21.07
C SER A 31 6.41 10.02 -22.07
N ASP A 32 5.67 10.10 -23.17
CA ASP A 32 5.72 11.19 -24.14
C ASP A 32 5.15 12.53 -23.61
N ILE A 33 4.45 12.52 -22.48
CA ILE A 33 3.89 13.72 -21.86
C ILE A 33 4.83 14.24 -20.77
N SER A 34 4.98 15.57 -20.73
CA SER A 34 5.73 16.26 -19.67
C SER A 34 5.25 15.87 -18.27
N GLY A 35 6.20 15.59 -17.37
CA GLY A 35 5.94 15.19 -16.00
C GLY A 35 5.91 13.67 -15.76
N ALA A 36 5.90 12.84 -16.81
CA ALA A 36 5.88 11.38 -16.63
C ALA A 36 7.12 10.84 -15.93
N THR A 37 8.30 11.35 -16.30
CA THR A 37 9.56 10.95 -15.66
C THR A 37 9.61 11.36 -14.18
N GLN A 38 9.16 12.58 -13.87
CA GLN A 38 9.07 13.05 -12.49
C GLN A 38 8.12 12.17 -11.67
N HIS A 39 6.95 11.85 -12.23
CA HIS A 39 5.98 10.98 -11.58
C HIS A 39 6.53 9.57 -11.31
N ALA A 40 7.28 9.01 -12.24
CA ALA A 40 7.96 7.73 -12.04
C ALA A 40 8.96 7.78 -10.88
N SER A 41 9.78 8.85 -10.80
CA SER A 41 10.72 9.05 -9.71
C SER A 41 10.03 9.21 -8.36
N GLU A 42 8.91 9.95 -8.29
CA GLU A 42 8.10 10.09 -7.07
C GLU A 42 7.55 8.73 -6.58
N ILE A 43 7.15 7.86 -7.51
CA ILE A 43 6.72 6.50 -7.20
C ILE A 43 7.90 5.67 -6.65
N GLU A 44 9.06 5.71 -7.30
CA GLU A 44 10.27 5.00 -6.85
C GLU A 44 10.67 5.45 -5.43
N GLU A 45 10.75 6.75 -5.18
CA GLU A 45 11.03 7.32 -3.86
C GLU A 45 10.02 6.86 -2.80
N SER A 46 8.73 6.77 -3.15
CA SER A 46 7.70 6.29 -2.22
C SER A 46 7.92 4.84 -1.77
N PHE A 47 8.48 4.01 -2.64
CA PHE A 47 8.82 2.63 -2.30
C PHE A 47 10.09 2.52 -1.44
N GLU A 48 11.06 3.41 -1.62
CA GLU A 48 12.29 3.43 -0.81
C GLU A 48 12.02 3.74 0.66
N LEU A 49 10.96 4.50 0.94
CA LEU A 49 10.51 4.80 2.30
C LEU A 49 9.75 3.63 2.95
N GLY A 50 9.36 2.63 2.17
CA GLY A 50 8.63 1.45 2.63
C GLY A 50 9.54 0.33 3.14
N ILE A 51 8.94 -0.64 3.85
CA ILE A 51 9.64 -1.85 4.30
C ILE A 51 9.43 -2.95 3.24
N GLY A 52 10.48 -3.30 2.50
CA GLY A 52 10.41 -4.41 1.56
C GLY A 52 11.20 -4.21 0.27
N GLN A 53 11.02 -5.10 -0.71
CA GLN A 53 11.61 -4.96 -2.03
C GLN A 53 10.87 -3.89 -2.84
N THR A 54 11.61 -2.98 -3.45
CA THR A 54 11.09 -1.99 -4.37
C THR A 54 10.62 -2.67 -5.67
N PRO A 55 9.35 -2.53 -6.06
CA PRO A 55 8.89 -3.04 -7.35
C PRO A 55 9.52 -2.23 -8.50
N PRO A 56 9.83 -2.85 -9.63
CA PRO A 56 10.32 -2.13 -10.79
C PRO A 56 9.27 -1.14 -11.31
N VAL A 57 9.73 0.06 -11.67
CA VAL A 57 8.93 1.11 -12.30
C VAL A 57 9.42 1.28 -13.73
N ILE A 58 8.54 1.15 -14.72
CA ILE A 58 8.87 1.28 -16.14
C ILE A 58 8.04 2.39 -16.77
N LEU A 59 8.73 3.28 -17.48
CA LEU A 59 8.12 4.29 -18.33
C LEU A 59 7.73 3.68 -19.67
N THR A 60 6.51 3.93 -20.11
CA THR A 60 6.02 3.50 -21.44
C THR A 60 5.22 4.59 -22.12
N SER A 61 5.18 4.56 -23.43
CA SER A 61 4.21 5.33 -24.22
C SER A 61 3.51 4.38 -25.20
N ALA A 62 2.24 4.11 -24.93
CA ALA A 62 1.42 3.35 -25.86
C ALA A 62 1.20 4.08 -27.19
N HIS A 63 1.42 5.40 -27.22
CA HIS A 63 1.29 6.24 -28.42
C HIS A 63 2.51 6.14 -29.34
N THR A 64 3.72 6.19 -28.76
CA THR A 64 4.97 6.14 -29.54
C THR A 64 5.56 4.74 -29.64
N GLY A 65 5.19 3.83 -28.75
CA GLY A 65 5.76 2.49 -28.63
C GLY A 65 6.98 2.42 -27.71
N ASP A 66 7.44 3.55 -27.17
CA ASP A 66 8.60 3.61 -26.27
C ASP A 66 8.35 2.79 -24.99
N GLY A 67 9.35 2.03 -24.56
CA GLY A 67 9.32 1.23 -23.34
C GLY A 67 8.39 0.01 -23.35
N ILE A 68 7.63 -0.22 -24.44
CA ILE A 68 6.68 -1.34 -24.54
C ILE A 68 7.39 -2.70 -24.54
N ALA A 69 8.52 -2.81 -25.21
CA ALA A 69 9.31 -4.04 -25.25
C ALA A 69 9.87 -4.40 -23.87
N ASP A 70 10.36 -3.40 -23.12
CA ASP A 70 10.88 -3.58 -21.78
C ASP A 70 9.76 -3.97 -20.80
N ALA A 71 8.62 -3.28 -20.86
CA ALA A 71 7.44 -3.64 -20.08
C ALA A 71 6.96 -5.06 -20.39
N SER A 72 6.93 -5.47 -21.66
CA SER A 72 6.55 -6.82 -22.06
C SER A 72 7.51 -7.87 -21.49
N THR A 73 8.82 -7.62 -21.58
CA THR A 73 9.84 -8.50 -21.04
C THR A 73 9.71 -8.65 -19.52
N LEU A 74 9.51 -7.52 -18.82
CA LEU A 74 9.26 -7.52 -17.39
C LEU A 74 8.02 -8.35 -17.04
N LEU A 75 6.90 -8.12 -17.72
CA LEU A 75 5.63 -8.80 -17.42
C LEU A 75 5.72 -10.31 -17.63
N LEU A 76 6.44 -10.75 -18.67
CA LEU A 76 6.64 -12.17 -18.95
C LEU A 76 7.55 -12.86 -17.92
N GLY A 77 8.48 -12.12 -17.34
CA GLY A 77 9.38 -12.61 -16.30
C GLY A 77 8.90 -12.39 -14.86
N LEU A 78 7.76 -11.74 -14.68
CA LEU A 78 7.28 -11.36 -13.35
C LEU A 78 6.77 -12.58 -12.60
N GLU A 79 7.39 -12.85 -11.44
CA GLU A 79 6.91 -13.86 -10.50
C GLU A 79 5.96 -13.24 -9.46
N ASP A 80 4.94 -14.00 -9.02
CA ASP A 80 4.05 -13.57 -7.94
C ASP A 80 4.84 -13.47 -6.63
N SER A 81 5.16 -12.27 -6.17
CA SER A 81 5.85 -12.02 -4.91
C SER A 81 5.02 -12.40 -3.68
N GLY A 82 3.74 -12.67 -3.86
CA GLY A 82 2.77 -12.91 -2.78
C GLY A 82 2.40 -11.64 -1.98
N ARG A 83 2.81 -10.45 -2.43
CA ARG A 83 2.46 -9.16 -1.77
C ARG A 83 0.96 -8.99 -1.63
N SER A 84 0.23 -9.21 -2.72
CA SER A 84 -1.24 -9.12 -2.73
C SER A 84 -1.88 -10.09 -1.74
N LYS A 85 -1.37 -11.33 -1.65
CA LYS A 85 -1.87 -12.31 -0.67
C LYS A 85 -1.57 -11.88 0.76
N ARG A 86 -0.33 -11.41 1.03
CA ARG A 86 0.08 -10.94 2.36
C ARG A 86 -0.73 -9.71 2.79
N ALA A 87 -0.92 -8.75 1.91
CA ALA A 87 -1.73 -7.55 2.18
C ALA A 87 -3.18 -7.93 2.51
N LYS A 88 -3.79 -8.83 1.73
CA LYS A 88 -5.15 -9.32 1.98
C LYS A 88 -5.27 -10.03 3.33
N TRP A 89 -4.27 -10.82 3.71
CA TRP A 89 -4.26 -11.46 5.03
C TRP A 89 -4.03 -10.46 6.16
N ARG A 90 -3.14 -9.47 5.95
CA ARG A 90 -2.92 -8.37 6.91
C ARG A 90 -4.22 -7.61 7.15
N GLU A 91 -4.91 -7.20 6.09
CA GLU A 91 -6.19 -6.52 6.16
C GLU A 91 -7.23 -7.34 6.93
N ARG A 92 -7.37 -8.62 6.61
CA ARG A 92 -8.28 -9.52 7.32
C ARG A 92 -7.94 -9.67 8.80
N LEU A 93 -6.65 -9.77 9.13
CA LEU A 93 -6.20 -9.86 10.52
C LEU A 93 -6.52 -8.59 11.29
N LEU A 94 -6.28 -7.41 10.69
CA LEU A 94 -6.60 -6.13 11.31
C LEU A 94 -8.11 -5.98 11.51
N ALA A 95 -8.91 -6.25 10.50
CA ALA A 95 -10.38 -6.18 10.61
C ALA A 95 -10.93 -7.15 11.67
N GLN A 96 -10.38 -8.36 11.74
CA GLN A 96 -10.77 -9.35 12.76
C GLN A 96 -10.36 -8.90 14.16
N HIS A 97 -9.18 -8.30 14.30
CA HIS A 97 -8.69 -7.78 15.57
C HIS A 97 -9.51 -6.57 16.04
N GLU A 98 -9.78 -5.63 15.15
CA GLU A 98 -10.65 -4.49 15.42
C GLU A 98 -12.05 -4.95 15.89
N ARG A 99 -12.62 -5.91 15.18
CA ARG A 99 -13.92 -6.49 15.55
C ARG A 99 -13.90 -7.10 16.96
N ARG A 100 -12.86 -7.87 17.30
CA ARG A 100 -12.71 -8.44 18.66
C ARG A 100 -12.65 -7.36 19.73
N ILE A 101 -11.92 -6.27 19.46
CA ILE A 101 -11.84 -5.14 20.40
C ILE A 101 -13.22 -4.53 20.60
N LEU A 102 -13.95 -4.24 19.51
CA LEU A 102 -15.26 -3.61 19.55
C LEU A 102 -16.35 -4.49 20.21
N GLU A 103 -16.23 -5.82 20.10
CA GLU A 103 -17.14 -6.80 20.71
C GLU A 103 -16.75 -7.18 22.15
N SER A 104 -15.60 -6.70 22.66
CA SER A 104 -15.16 -7.01 24.02
C SER A 104 -16.06 -6.35 25.06
N SER A 105 -16.55 -7.13 26.00
CA SER A 105 -17.36 -6.64 27.13
C SER A 105 -16.58 -5.72 28.08
N LYS A 106 -15.24 -5.70 27.97
CA LYS A 106 -14.36 -4.86 28.80
C LYS A 106 -14.00 -3.53 28.13
N LEU A 107 -14.45 -3.29 26.89
CA LEU A 107 -14.02 -2.12 26.12
C LEU A 107 -14.34 -0.80 26.83
N ASP A 108 -15.56 -0.64 27.33
CA ASP A 108 -15.99 0.60 27.99
C ASP A 108 -15.16 0.86 29.26
N GLU A 109 -14.92 -0.16 30.09
CA GLU A 109 -14.08 -0.07 31.29
C GLU A 109 -12.63 0.30 30.93
N ILE A 110 -12.09 -0.30 29.88
CA ILE A 110 -10.72 0.01 29.39
C ILE A 110 -10.63 1.45 28.91
N LEU A 111 -11.62 1.94 28.14
CA LEU A 111 -11.64 3.30 27.65
C LEU A 111 -11.73 4.32 28.80
N GLU A 112 -12.52 4.03 29.81
CA GLU A 112 -12.60 4.86 31.01
C GLU A 112 -11.26 4.90 31.73
N ASN A 113 -10.62 3.75 31.97
CA ASN A 113 -9.31 3.66 32.62
C ASN A 113 -8.20 4.35 31.83
N LEU A 114 -8.21 4.28 30.50
CA LEU A 114 -7.30 5.03 29.63
C LEU A 114 -7.52 6.53 29.73
N SER A 115 -8.80 6.97 29.77
CA SER A 115 -9.15 8.39 29.81
C SER A 115 -8.68 9.10 31.10
N ILE A 116 -8.69 8.39 32.21
CA ILE A 116 -8.22 8.88 33.52
C ILE A 116 -6.72 8.59 33.76
N GLY A 117 -6.04 7.93 32.80
CA GLY A 117 -4.61 7.63 32.91
C GLY A 117 -4.24 6.54 33.93
N SER A 118 -5.20 5.71 34.37
CA SER A 118 -4.95 4.62 35.32
C SER A 118 -4.25 3.41 34.71
N ILE A 119 -4.35 3.23 33.39
CA ILE A 119 -3.65 2.20 32.61
C ILE A 119 -2.98 2.79 31.36
N SER A 120 -1.95 2.12 30.86
CA SER A 120 -1.33 2.44 29.57
C SER A 120 -2.02 1.70 28.42
N ILE A 121 -1.78 2.16 27.17
CA ILE A 121 -2.25 1.46 25.96
C ILE A 121 -1.74 0.01 25.93
N GLU A 122 -0.51 -0.24 26.33
CA GLU A 122 0.07 -1.59 26.38
C GLU A 122 -0.67 -2.50 27.36
N GLN A 123 -1.00 -1.97 28.55
CA GLN A 123 -1.80 -2.69 29.54
C GLN A 123 -3.22 -2.97 29.01
N ALA A 124 -3.84 -2.00 28.36
CA ALA A 124 -5.15 -2.15 27.73
C ALA A 124 -5.15 -3.27 26.66
N LEU A 125 -4.13 -3.29 25.79
CA LEU A 125 -3.98 -4.33 24.78
C LEU A 125 -3.80 -5.73 25.40
N ASN A 126 -3.05 -5.84 26.50
CA ASN A 126 -2.88 -7.12 27.20
C ASN A 126 -4.19 -7.61 27.83
N ILE A 127 -5.02 -6.73 28.35
CA ILE A 127 -6.35 -7.08 28.91
C ILE A 127 -7.26 -7.59 27.78
N LEU A 128 -7.27 -6.93 26.62
CA LEU A 128 -8.06 -7.32 25.47
C LEU A 128 -7.57 -8.61 24.80
N ALA A 129 -6.28 -8.92 24.89
CA ALA A 129 -5.70 -10.14 24.34
C ALA A 129 -6.03 -11.40 25.18
N GLY A 130 -6.40 -11.22 26.46
CA GLY A 130 -6.78 -12.29 27.37
C GLY A 130 -8.26 -12.70 27.31
N ASP A 131 -9.04 -12.05 26.47
CA ASP A 131 -10.43 -12.42 26.14
C ASP A 131 -10.46 -13.26 24.86
#